data_3d3a08a3ddcbcfaadd754a01c7968801
#
_entry.id   3d3a08a3ddcbcfaadd754a01c7968801
#
_cell.length_a   1.000
_cell.length_b   1.000
_cell.length_c   1.000
_cell.angle_alpha   90.00
_cell.angle_beta   90.00
_cell.angle_gamma   90.00
#
_symmetry.space_group_name_H-M   'P 1'
#
loop_
_entity.id
_entity.type
_entity.pdbx_description
1 polymer ?
#
loop_
_entity_poly.entity_id
_entity_poly.type
_entity_poly.pdbx_seq_one_letter_code
_entity_poly.pdbx_strand_id
1 'polypeptide(L)'
;MTEREKMLSGELYDSSDNELEQLRLHARKLARRYNLTDEDQQEVQTQILRELLPATEELPYLQAPVYFDYGCHTYFGKYSSANFNFTCLDVGEIHIGLSLIHI
;
A
#
# COMPACT_ATOMS: atom_id res chain seq x y z
N MET A 1 2.41 24.55 1.91
CA MET A 1 2.21 23.14 2.21
C MET A 1 1.18 22.53 1.28
N THR A 2 1.49 21.39 0.69
CA THR A 2 0.50 20.66 -0.11
C THR A 2 -0.50 19.96 0.81
N GLU A 3 -1.65 19.55 0.27
CA GLU A 3 -2.62 18.79 1.05
C GLU A 3 -2.05 17.43 1.48
N ARG A 4 -1.18 16.84 0.65
CA ARG A 4 -0.49 15.60 1.01
C ARG A 4 0.43 15.81 2.21
N GLU A 5 1.19 16.91 2.24
CA GLU A 5 2.05 17.23 3.37
C GLU A 5 1.25 17.45 4.65
N LYS A 6 0.12 18.15 4.55
CA LYS A 6 -0.79 18.34 5.69
C LYS A 6 -1.31 17.00 6.21
N MET A 7 -1.74 16.14 5.30
CA MET A 7 -2.24 14.81 5.66
C MET A 7 -1.18 14.01 6.43
N LEU A 8 0.04 13.98 5.90
CA LEU A 8 1.13 13.21 6.51
C LEU A 8 1.58 13.77 7.86
N SER A 9 1.41 15.08 8.07
CA SER A 9 1.77 15.73 9.33
C SER A 9 0.66 15.72 10.38
N GLY A 10 -0.51 15.17 10.04
CA GLY A 10 -1.64 15.10 10.95
C GLY A 10 -2.48 16.37 11.02
N GLU A 11 -2.27 17.31 10.11
CA GLU A 11 -3.07 18.54 10.04
C GLU A 11 -4.36 18.30 9.26
N LEU A 12 -5.32 19.20 9.42
CA LEU A 12 -6.53 19.17 8.61
C LEU A 12 -6.16 19.39 7.14
N TYR A 13 -6.71 18.57 6.28
CA TYR A 13 -6.42 18.60 4.85
C TYR A 13 -7.68 18.34 4.03
N ASP A 14 -7.62 18.72 2.76
CA ASP A 14 -8.71 18.50 1.82
C ASP A 14 -8.49 17.17 1.09
N SER A 15 -9.29 16.15 1.43
CA SER A 15 -9.17 14.82 0.83
C SER A 15 -9.60 14.79 -0.64
N SER A 16 -10.30 15.83 -1.12
CA SER A 16 -10.67 15.94 -2.53
C SER A 16 -9.58 16.60 -3.38
N ASP A 17 -8.43 16.95 -2.79
CA ASP A 17 -7.30 17.48 -3.53
C ASP A 17 -6.90 16.53 -4.67
N ASN A 18 -6.59 17.11 -5.83
CA ASN A 18 -6.32 16.33 -7.02
C ASN A 18 -5.13 15.36 -6.87
N GLU A 19 -4.06 15.80 -6.23
CA GLU A 19 -2.91 14.93 -5.98
C GLU A 19 -3.31 13.71 -5.16
N LEU A 20 -4.06 13.93 -4.08
CA LEU A 20 -4.52 12.85 -3.20
C LEU A 20 -5.47 11.91 -3.92
N GLU A 21 -6.40 12.44 -4.71
CA GLU A 21 -7.32 11.61 -5.50
C GLU A 21 -6.56 10.72 -6.48
N GLN A 22 -5.55 11.27 -7.16
CA GLN A 22 -4.76 10.51 -8.13
C GLN A 22 -3.94 9.41 -7.43
N LEU A 23 -3.37 9.71 -6.27
CA LEU A 23 -2.62 8.71 -5.50
C LEU A 23 -3.51 7.55 -5.05
N ARG A 24 -4.71 7.87 -4.54
CA ARG A 24 -5.67 6.83 -4.13
C ARG A 24 -6.11 5.97 -5.31
N LEU A 25 -6.43 6.61 -6.42
CA LEU A 25 -6.88 5.90 -7.62
C LEU A 25 -5.78 4.95 -8.12
N HIS A 26 -4.54 5.43 -8.16
CA HIS A 26 -3.39 4.64 -8.58
C HIS A 26 -3.23 3.41 -7.68
N ALA A 27 -3.26 3.60 -6.35
CA ALA A 27 -3.11 2.51 -5.40
C ALA A 27 -4.24 1.48 -5.51
N ARG A 28 -5.48 1.95 -5.68
CA ARG A 28 -6.63 1.06 -5.81
C ARG A 28 -6.62 0.27 -7.10
N LYS A 29 -6.17 0.87 -8.18
CA LYS A 29 -6.00 0.15 -9.46
C LYS A 29 -4.94 -0.93 -9.34
N LEU A 30 -3.82 -0.63 -8.71
CA LEU A 30 -2.75 -1.61 -8.51
C LEU A 30 -3.20 -2.74 -7.59
N ALA A 31 -3.88 -2.41 -6.50
CA ALA A 31 -4.41 -3.43 -5.59
C ALA A 31 -5.43 -4.34 -6.29
N ARG A 32 -6.30 -3.76 -7.12
CA ARG A 32 -7.25 -4.56 -7.91
C ARG A 32 -6.51 -5.50 -8.86
N ARG A 33 -5.50 -5.02 -9.56
CA ARG A 33 -4.70 -5.86 -10.46
C ARG A 33 -4.03 -6.99 -9.70
N TYR A 34 -3.47 -6.67 -8.53
CA TYR A 34 -2.87 -7.68 -7.65
C TYR A 34 -3.89 -8.75 -7.26
N ASN A 35 -5.08 -8.32 -6.87
CA ASN A 35 -6.15 -9.21 -6.41
C ASN A 35 -6.70 -10.12 -7.53
N LEU A 36 -6.48 -9.74 -8.78
CA LEU A 36 -6.89 -10.53 -9.94
C LEU A 36 -5.81 -11.50 -10.42
N THR A 37 -4.63 -11.48 -9.83
CA THR A 37 -3.55 -12.42 -10.18
C THR A 37 -3.78 -13.77 -9.49
N ASP A 38 -3.30 -14.83 -10.13
CA ASP A 38 -3.25 -16.14 -9.50
C ASP A 38 -2.00 -16.28 -8.64
N GLU A 39 -2.00 -17.19 -7.69
CA GLU A 39 -0.88 -17.39 -6.77
C GLU A 39 0.41 -17.81 -7.47
N ASP A 40 0.31 -18.43 -8.64
CA ASP A 40 1.46 -18.85 -9.42
C ASP A 40 2.04 -17.74 -10.32
N GLN A 41 1.41 -16.56 -10.36
CA GLN A 41 1.87 -15.42 -11.14
C GLN A 41 2.77 -14.50 -10.31
N GLN A 42 3.82 -15.06 -9.73
CA GLN A 42 4.67 -14.32 -8.78
C GLN A 42 5.40 -13.14 -9.41
N GLU A 43 5.84 -13.26 -10.66
CA GLU A 43 6.53 -12.16 -11.34
C GLU A 43 5.62 -10.96 -11.52
N VAL A 44 4.38 -11.21 -11.93
CA VAL A 44 3.38 -10.15 -12.09
C VAL A 44 3.06 -9.50 -10.76
N GLN A 45 2.86 -10.33 -9.73
CA GLN A 45 2.59 -9.84 -8.37
C GLN A 45 3.73 -8.97 -7.85
N THR A 46 4.98 -9.39 -8.07
CA THR A 46 6.15 -8.62 -7.65
C THR A 46 6.21 -7.27 -8.33
N GLN A 47 5.96 -7.21 -9.64
CA GLN A 47 5.94 -5.94 -10.37
C GLN A 47 4.88 -5.00 -9.83
N ILE A 48 3.69 -5.50 -9.56
CA ILE A 48 2.60 -4.70 -9.02
C ILE A 48 2.95 -4.16 -7.64
N LEU A 49 3.51 -5.01 -6.77
CA LEU A 49 3.88 -4.58 -5.43
C LEU A 49 5.00 -3.54 -5.44
N ARG A 50 5.94 -3.62 -6.38
CA ARG A 50 6.98 -2.59 -6.48
C ARG A 50 6.41 -1.22 -6.83
N GLU A 51 5.37 -1.17 -7.65
CA GLU A 51 4.68 0.08 -7.95
C GLU A 51 3.80 0.55 -6.80
N LEU A 52 3.12 -0.39 -6.13
CA LEU A 52 2.20 -0.08 -5.03
C LEU A 52 2.93 0.36 -3.77
N LEU A 53 4.08 -0.25 -3.50
CA LEU A 53 4.86 -0.03 -2.27
C LEU A 53 6.26 0.49 -2.59
N PRO A 54 6.37 1.69 -3.19
CA PRO A 54 7.67 2.20 -3.63
C PRO A 54 8.63 2.52 -2.50
N ALA A 55 8.12 2.73 -1.28
CA ALA A 55 8.94 3.05 -0.12
C ALA A 55 9.51 1.81 0.58
N THR A 56 9.09 0.62 0.18
CA THR A 56 9.52 -0.65 0.78
C THR A 56 10.66 -1.25 -0.05
N GLU A 57 11.80 -1.51 0.58
CA GLU A 57 12.96 -2.09 -0.11
C GLU A 57 12.78 -3.57 -0.42
N GLU A 58 12.38 -4.35 0.59
CA GLU A 58 12.11 -5.77 0.42
C GLU A 58 10.62 -6.02 0.49
N LEU A 59 10.06 -6.53 -0.60
CA LEU A 59 8.62 -6.71 -0.69
C LEU A 59 8.14 -7.80 0.26
N PRO A 60 6.99 -7.57 0.94
CA PRO A 60 6.40 -8.58 1.79
C PRO A 60 5.70 -9.66 0.95
N TYR A 61 5.40 -10.77 1.59
CA TYR A 61 4.49 -11.76 1.01
C TYR A 61 3.06 -11.39 1.42
N LEU A 62 2.25 -11.07 0.43
CA LEU A 62 0.85 -10.68 0.66
C LEU A 62 -0.08 -11.64 -0.06
N GLN A 63 -1.00 -12.25 0.68
CA GLN A 63 -2.03 -13.08 0.08
C GLN A 63 -3.21 -12.20 -0.34
N ALA A 64 -3.57 -12.29 -1.61
CA ALA A 64 -4.71 -11.56 -2.13
C ALA A 64 -6.02 -12.06 -1.51
N PRO A 65 -7.05 -11.24 -1.35
CA PRO A 65 -7.08 -9.83 -1.73
C PRO A 65 -6.44 -8.90 -0.71
N VAL A 66 -5.90 -7.78 -1.21
CA VAL A 66 -5.32 -6.71 -0.39
C VAL A 66 -5.97 -5.37 -0.75
N TYR A 67 -5.97 -4.44 0.20
CA TYR A 67 -6.56 -3.12 0.00
C TYR A 67 -5.65 -2.06 0.60
N PHE A 68 -5.32 -1.04 -0.20
CA PHE A 68 -4.49 0.09 0.23
C PHE A 68 -5.15 1.40 -0.19
N ASP A 69 -5.05 2.43 0.66
CA ASP A 69 -5.46 3.77 0.27
C ASP A 69 -4.41 4.41 -0.64
N TYR A 70 -3.16 4.44 -0.23
CA TYR A 70 -2.09 5.07 -1.00
C TYR A 70 -0.96 4.10 -1.36
N GLY A 71 -0.63 3.17 -0.49
CA GLY A 71 0.49 2.25 -0.67
C GLY A 71 1.85 2.91 -0.50
N CYS A 72 2.04 4.09 -1.08
CA CYS A 72 3.33 4.79 -1.04
C CYS A 72 3.72 5.32 0.34
N HIS A 73 2.83 5.28 1.31
CA HIS A 73 3.10 5.68 2.69
C HIS A 73 3.32 4.48 3.62
N THR A 74 3.36 3.29 3.07
CA THR A 74 3.52 2.05 3.85
C THR A 74 4.91 1.49 3.63
N TYR A 75 5.57 1.14 4.73
CA TYR A 75 6.93 0.60 4.77
C TYR A 75 6.89 -0.77 5.43
N PHE A 76 7.23 -1.81 4.69
CA PHE A 76 7.34 -3.15 5.26
C PHE A 76 8.79 -3.46 5.61
N GLY A 77 9.01 -4.03 6.79
CA GLY A 77 10.31 -4.57 7.16
C GLY A 77 10.58 -5.89 6.44
N LYS A 78 11.81 -6.40 6.57
CA LYS A 78 12.20 -7.67 5.94
C LYS A 78 11.37 -8.83 6.49
N TYR A 79 11.09 -9.82 5.64
CA TYR A 79 10.37 -11.04 5.99
C TYR A 79 8.96 -10.81 6.54
N SER A 80 8.36 -9.69 6.19
CA SER A 80 6.97 -9.41 6.58
C SER A 80 6.01 -10.17 5.67
N SER A 81 4.86 -10.55 6.22
CA SER A 81 3.79 -11.16 5.45
C SER A 81 2.43 -10.78 6.03
N ALA A 82 1.40 -10.92 5.21
CA ALA A 82 0.03 -10.65 5.64
C ALA A 82 -0.93 -11.68 5.02
N ASN A 83 -1.96 -12.01 5.78
CA ASN A 83 -3.01 -12.93 5.34
C ASN A 83 -4.03 -12.24 4.45
N PHE A 84 -5.05 -12.99 4.03
CA PHE A 84 -6.13 -12.51 3.18
C PHE A 84 -6.84 -11.28 3.76
N ASN A 85 -7.35 -10.44 2.89
CA ASN A 85 -8.11 -9.24 3.24
C ASN A 85 -7.32 -8.23 4.05
N PHE A 86 -6.01 -8.18 3.86
CA PHE A 86 -5.19 -7.15 4.47
C PHE A 86 -5.65 -5.78 3.98
N THR A 87 -5.98 -4.90 4.91
CA THR A 87 -6.43 -3.55 4.59
C THR A 87 -5.51 -2.55 5.27
N CYS A 88 -4.96 -1.62 4.49
CA CYS A 88 -4.05 -0.62 5.01
C CYS A 88 -4.49 0.76 4.56
N LEU A 89 -4.94 1.57 5.51
CA LEU A 89 -5.39 2.93 5.25
C LEU A 89 -4.24 3.89 5.60
N ASP A 90 -3.25 3.96 4.70
CA ASP A 90 -2.02 4.71 4.95
C ASP A 90 -2.15 6.21 4.66
N VAL A 91 -3.07 6.84 5.38
CA VAL A 91 -3.24 8.29 5.40
C VAL A 91 -1.99 8.96 5.98
N GLY A 92 -1.40 8.37 7.03
CA GLY A 92 -0.08 8.75 7.53
C GLY A 92 0.92 7.65 7.17
N GLU A 93 2.18 7.83 7.57
CA GLU A 93 3.18 6.81 7.38
C GLU A 93 2.90 5.60 8.27
N ILE A 94 2.96 4.42 7.68
CA ILE A 94 2.77 3.15 8.40
C ILE A 94 4.03 2.31 8.23
N HIS A 95 4.63 1.92 9.33
CA HIS A 95 5.81 1.06 9.36
C HIS A 95 5.44 -0.27 9.96
N ILE A 96 5.62 -1.32 9.18
CA ILE A 96 5.29 -2.69 9.60
C ILE A 96 6.59 -3.43 9.83
N GLY A 97 6.78 -3.93 11.04
CA GLY A 97 8.02 -4.56 11.45
C GLY A 97 8.26 -5.94 10.85
N LEU A 98 9.25 -6.65 11.40
CA LEU A 98 9.70 -7.95 10.88
C LEU A 98 8.77 -9.10 11.19
N SER A 99 7.77 -8.90 12.02
CA SER A 99 6.88 -9.97 12.44
C SER A 99 5.72 -10.16 11.47
N LEU A 100 5.10 -11.33 11.55
CA LEU A 100 3.88 -11.60 10.82
C LEU A 100 2.78 -10.64 11.22
N ILE A 101 1.99 -10.26 10.22
CA ILE A 101 0.83 -9.41 10.44
C ILE A 101 -0.38 -10.32 10.50
N HIS A 102 -1.14 -10.17 11.57
CA HIS A 102 -2.36 -10.93 11.76
C HIS A 102 -3.55 -10.01 11.55
N ILE A 103 -4.35 -10.34 10.59
CA ILE A 103 -5.56 -9.60 10.25
C ILE A 103 -6.77 -10.52 10.46
#